data_00c86d5ceccdf064aa886b746f20a78b
#
_entry.id   00c86d5ceccdf064aa886b746f20a78b
#
_cell.length_a   1.000
_cell.length_b   1.000
_cell.length_c   1.000
_cell.angle_alpha   90.00
_cell.angle_beta   90.00
_cell.angle_gamma   90.00
#
_symmetry.space_group_name_H-M   'P 1'
#
loop_
_entity.id
_entity.type
_entity.pdbx_description
1 polymer ?
#
loop_
_entity_poly.entity_id
_entity_poly.type
_entity_poly.pdbx_seq_one_letter_code
_entity_poly.pdbx_strand_id
1 'polypeptide(L)'
;PLLCVEEPENQLYPTLMQELAEEFRGYALRGGQVLVSTHSPDFLNAAELDEVCWLVKKEGGTEVRRAKDDPQICEYMAEGDQLGYLWKQGFFDGADPQ
;
A
#
# COMPACT_ATOMS: atom_id res chain seq x y z
N PRO A 1 9.53 18.53 -1.47
CA PRO A 1 8.93 18.44 -0.14
C PRO A 1 8.29 17.08 0.09
N LEU A 2 8.32 16.63 1.33
CA LEU A 2 7.76 15.35 1.75
C LEU A 2 6.42 15.56 2.44
N LEU A 3 5.42 14.83 2.02
CA LEU A 3 4.11 14.80 2.63
C LEU A 3 3.90 13.42 3.28
N CYS A 4 3.64 13.40 4.59
CA CYS A 4 3.35 12.17 5.32
C CYS A 4 1.90 12.18 5.76
N VAL A 5 1.15 11.13 5.44
CA VAL A 5 -0.27 11.02 5.77
C VAL A 5 -0.50 9.68 6.46
N GLU A 6 -1.15 9.70 7.62
CA GLU A 6 -1.49 8.49 8.36
C GLU A 6 -2.97 8.19 8.22
N GLU A 7 -3.24 6.98 7.75
CA GLU A 7 -4.60 6.44 7.67
C GLU A 7 -5.59 7.43 7.06
N PRO A 8 -5.35 7.86 5.81
CA PRO A 8 -6.18 8.88 5.17
C PRO A 8 -7.60 8.38 4.88
N GLU A 9 -7.82 7.08 4.97
CA GLU A 9 -9.11 6.46 4.71
C GLU A 9 -10.13 6.67 5.83
N ASN A 10 -9.71 7.20 6.97
CA ASN A 10 -10.64 7.45 8.06
C ASN A 10 -11.76 8.38 7.60
N GLN A 11 -13.01 7.90 7.72
CA GLN A 11 -14.21 8.63 7.37
C GLN A 11 -14.38 8.91 5.87
N LEU A 12 -13.63 8.22 5.02
CA LEU A 12 -13.80 8.33 3.57
C LEU A 12 -14.50 7.10 3.00
N TYR A 13 -15.26 7.32 1.94
CA TYR A 13 -15.90 6.23 1.21
C TYR A 13 -14.91 5.58 0.25
N PRO A 14 -15.09 4.27 -0.08
CA PRO A 14 -14.14 3.60 -0.98
C PRO A 14 -13.93 4.29 -2.32
N THR A 15 -14.97 4.91 -2.88
CA THR A 15 -14.83 5.63 -4.15
C THR A 15 -13.90 6.83 -4.04
N LEU A 16 -13.81 7.44 -2.86
CA LEU A 16 -12.92 8.57 -2.64
C LEU A 16 -11.47 8.12 -2.44
N MET A 17 -11.26 6.85 -2.10
CA MET A 17 -9.90 6.32 -1.94
C MET A 17 -9.12 6.40 -3.25
N GLN A 18 -9.78 6.07 -4.37
CA GLN A 18 -9.14 6.14 -5.67
C GLN A 18 -8.75 7.58 -6.02
N GLU A 19 -9.64 8.52 -5.76
CA GLU A 19 -9.36 9.94 -6.02
C GLU A 19 -8.22 10.45 -5.14
N LEU A 20 -8.20 10.04 -3.88
CA LEU A 20 -7.15 10.44 -2.96
C LEU A 20 -5.79 9.91 -3.40
N ALA A 21 -5.74 8.64 -3.82
CA ALA A 21 -4.52 8.02 -4.31
C ALA A 21 -4.00 8.77 -5.56
N GLU A 22 -4.90 9.16 -6.44
CA GLU A 22 -4.55 9.92 -7.64
C GLU A 22 -3.99 11.31 -7.31
N GLU A 23 -4.55 11.97 -6.30
CA GLU A 23 -4.05 13.25 -5.84
C GLU A 23 -2.64 13.13 -5.28
N PHE A 24 -2.38 12.10 -4.48
CA PHE A 24 -1.04 11.85 -3.95
C PHE A 24 -0.05 11.55 -5.06
N ARG A 25 -0.48 10.79 -6.05
CA ARG A 25 0.38 10.47 -7.20
C ARG A 25 0.70 11.72 -8.01
N GLY A 26 -0.29 12.59 -8.20
CA GLY A 26 -0.09 13.86 -8.86
C GLY A 26 0.90 14.75 -8.12
N TYR A 27 0.81 14.81 -6.80
CA TYR A 27 1.74 15.57 -5.99
C TYR A 27 3.17 15.06 -6.16
N ALA A 28 3.35 13.73 -6.17
CA ALA A 28 4.66 13.11 -6.36
C ALA A 28 5.23 13.42 -7.75
N LEU A 29 4.37 13.42 -8.77
CA LEU A 29 4.81 13.73 -10.14
C LEU A 29 5.26 15.19 -10.30
N ARG A 30 4.78 16.08 -9.43
CA ARG A 30 5.19 17.49 -9.44
C ARG A 30 6.44 17.75 -8.61
N GLY A 31 7.16 16.71 -8.26
CA GLY A 31 8.42 16.82 -7.53
C GLY A 31 8.34 16.66 -6.03
N GLY A 32 7.15 16.37 -5.51
CA GLY A 32 6.97 16.07 -4.11
C GLY A 32 7.20 14.60 -3.80
N GLN A 33 7.14 14.26 -2.53
CA GLN A 33 7.17 12.87 -2.07
C GLN A 33 6.00 12.66 -1.13
N VAL A 34 5.33 11.51 -1.25
CA VAL A 34 4.20 11.17 -0.40
C VAL A 34 4.45 9.81 0.24
N LEU A 35 4.31 9.76 1.56
CA LEU A 35 4.38 8.53 2.32
C LEU A 35 3.05 8.37 3.05
N VAL A 36 2.37 7.24 2.81
CA VAL A 36 1.06 6.98 3.38
C VAL A 36 1.11 5.69 4.17
N SER A 37 0.62 5.73 5.41
CA SER A 37 0.40 4.51 6.19
C SER A 37 -1.10 4.21 6.22
N THR A 38 -1.46 2.94 6.05
CA THR A 38 -2.85 2.56 5.98
C THR A 38 -3.04 1.11 6.41
N HIS A 39 -4.24 0.82 6.94
CA HIS A 39 -4.73 -0.54 7.19
C HIS A 39 -6.01 -0.80 6.39
N SER A 40 -6.29 0.03 5.40
CA SER A 40 -7.51 -0.08 4.60
C SER A 40 -7.26 -0.91 3.34
N PRO A 41 -7.96 -2.05 3.18
CA PRO A 41 -7.90 -2.79 1.91
C PRO A 41 -8.35 -1.95 0.72
N ASP A 42 -9.32 -1.06 0.94
CA ASP A 42 -9.82 -0.20 -0.13
C ASP A 42 -8.75 0.76 -0.63
N PHE A 43 -7.97 1.34 0.30
CA PHE A 43 -6.88 2.22 -0.10
C PHE A 43 -5.79 1.43 -0.84
N LEU A 44 -5.47 0.24 -0.36
CA LEU A 44 -4.50 -0.62 -1.04
C LEU A 44 -4.93 -0.97 -2.45
N ASN A 45 -6.24 -1.20 -2.65
CA ASN A 45 -6.76 -1.47 -3.99
C ASN A 45 -6.59 -0.28 -4.95
N ALA A 46 -6.50 0.93 -4.41
CA ALA A 46 -6.28 2.13 -5.22
C ALA A 46 -4.80 2.37 -5.52
N ALA A 47 -3.89 1.66 -4.85
CA ALA A 47 -2.46 1.78 -5.08
C ALA A 47 -2.01 0.83 -6.19
N GLU A 48 -0.86 1.15 -6.77
CA GLU A 48 -0.25 0.28 -7.77
C GLU A 48 0.82 -0.59 -7.11
N LEU A 49 1.16 -1.69 -7.77
CA LEU A 49 2.07 -2.69 -7.23
C LEU A 49 3.41 -2.08 -6.78
N ASP A 50 3.96 -1.16 -7.55
CA ASP A 50 5.24 -0.54 -7.24
C ASP A 50 5.17 0.53 -6.15
N GLU A 51 3.97 0.85 -5.67
CA GLU A 51 3.77 1.84 -4.62
C GLU A 51 3.65 1.24 -3.22
N VAL A 52 3.47 -0.08 -3.12
CA VAL A 52 3.13 -0.74 -1.87
C VAL A 52 4.34 -1.41 -1.24
N CYS A 53 4.53 -1.16 0.05
CA CYS A 53 5.51 -1.89 0.85
C CYS A 53 4.93 -2.13 2.25
N TRP A 54 5.55 -3.05 2.97
CA TRP A 54 5.18 -3.29 4.37
C TRP A 54 6.42 -3.53 5.19
N LEU A 55 6.27 -3.37 6.50
CA LEU A 55 7.38 -3.50 7.44
C LEU A 55 7.27 -4.83 8.17
N VAL A 56 8.39 -5.50 8.30
CA VAL A 56 8.48 -6.76 9.04
C VAL A 56 9.47 -6.56 10.18
N LYS A 57 9.00 -6.82 11.40
CA LYS A 57 9.87 -6.75 12.56
C LYS A 57 10.76 -8.00 12.62
N LYS A 58 12.06 -7.76 12.78
CA LYS A 58 13.03 -8.82 12.93
C LYS A 58 13.87 -8.56 14.14
N GLU A 59 14.53 -9.61 14.64
CA GLU A 59 15.48 -9.46 15.73
C GLU A 59 16.58 -8.50 15.28
N GLY A 60 16.72 -7.41 16.01
CA GLY A 60 17.73 -6.40 15.72
C GLY A 60 17.30 -5.31 14.75
N GLY A 61 16.03 -5.28 14.31
CA GLY A 61 15.61 -4.20 13.44
C GLY A 61 14.31 -4.43 12.70
N THR A 62 14.12 -3.65 11.64
CA THR A 62 12.93 -3.70 10.80
C THR A 62 13.35 -3.86 9.35
N GLU A 63 12.70 -4.78 8.66
CA GLU A 63 12.90 -4.98 7.22
C GLU A 63 11.75 -4.37 6.45
N VAL A 64 12.07 -3.69 5.35
CA VAL A 64 11.05 -3.19 4.42
C VAL A 64 10.94 -4.17 3.26
N ARG A 65 9.74 -4.66 3.02
CA ARG A 65 9.45 -5.53 1.88
C ARG A 65 8.57 -4.79 0.90
N ARG A 66 8.81 -5.02 -0.39
CA ARG A 66 8.06 -4.37 -1.45
C ARG A 66 7.19 -5.40 -2.17
N ALA A 67 5.94 -5.02 -2.44
CA ALA A 67 5.01 -5.92 -3.12
C ALA A 67 5.52 -6.31 -4.50
N LYS A 68 6.14 -5.39 -5.21
CA LYS A 68 6.66 -5.66 -6.56
C LYS A 68 7.78 -6.70 -6.57
N ASP A 69 8.44 -6.92 -5.44
CA ASP A 69 9.53 -7.88 -5.32
C ASP A 69 9.05 -9.25 -4.84
N ASP A 70 7.76 -9.41 -4.58
CA ASP A 70 7.19 -10.67 -4.12
C ASP A 70 6.57 -11.40 -5.31
N PRO A 71 7.17 -12.55 -5.74
CA PRO A 71 6.66 -13.26 -6.93
C PRO A 71 5.22 -13.73 -6.78
N GLN A 72 4.81 -14.14 -5.58
CA GLN A 72 3.47 -14.64 -5.34
C GLN A 72 2.43 -13.53 -5.48
N ILE A 73 2.70 -12.37 -4.91
CA ILE A 73 1.82 -11.22 -5.04
C ILE A 73 1.71 -10.81 -6.51
N CYS A 74 2.82 -10.74 -7.21
CA CYS A 74 2.83 -10.39 -8.63
C CYS A 74 2.00 -11.37 -9.46
N GLU A 75 2.14 -12.67 -9.17
CA GLU A 75 1.39 -13.70 -9.89
C GLU A 75 -0.11 -13.56 -9.68
N TYR A 76 -0.55 -13.38 -8.42
CA TYR A 76 -1.97 -13.24 -8.14
C TYR A 76 -2.56 -11.96 -8.75
N MET A 77 -1.79 -10.87 -8.75
CA MET A 77 -2.26 -9.64 -9.37
C MET A 77 -2.38 -9.78 -10.89
N ALA A 78 -1.48 -10.53 -11.51
CA ALA A 78 -1.57 -10.81 -12.94
C ALA A 78 -2.81 -11.64 -13.27
N GLU A 79 -3.33 -12.40 -12.29
CA GLU A 79 -4.55 -13.18 -12.45
C GLU A 79 -5.81 -12.36 -12.13
N GLY A 80 -5.67 -11.09 -11.71
CA GLY A 80 -6.78 -10.21 -11.46
C GLY A 80 -7.10 -9.94 -10.00
N ASP A 81 -6.34 -10.49 -9.05
CA ASP A 81 -6.55 -10.24 -7.64
C ASP A 81 -6.09 -8.83 -7.28
N GLN A 82 -6.75 -8.22 -6.30
CA GLN A 82 -6.43 -6.87 -5.84
C GLN A 82 -5.53 -6.90 -4.60
N LEU A 83 -4.73 -5.87 -4.44
CA LEU A 83 -3.76 -5.78 -3.33
C LEU A 83 -4.44 -5.83 -1.96
N GLY A 84 -5.58 -5.16 -1.81
CA GLY A 84 -6.30 -5.19 -0.54
C GLY A 84 -6.80 -6.58 -0.17
N TYR A 85 -7.26 -7.33 -1.16
CA TYR A 85 -7.66 -8.72 -0.96
C TYR A 85 -6.47 -9.59 -0.52
N LEU A 86 -5.34 -9.44 -1.22
CA LEU A 86 -4.14 -10.22 -0.91
C LEU A 86 -3.65 -9.92 0.51
N TRP A 87 -3.70 -8.65 0.92
CA TRP A 87 -3.33 -8.29 2.28
C TRP A 87 -4.25 -8.96 3.31
N LYS A 88 -5.56 -8.94 3.08
CA LYS A 88 -6.52 -9.56 4.00
C LYS A 88 -6.32 -11.08 4.08
N GLN A 89 -5.85 -11.70 3.00
CA GLN A 89 -5.60 -13.15 2.98
C GLN A 89 -4.23 -13.52 3.55
N GLY A 90 -3.44 -12.56 3.99
CA GLY A 90 -2.17 -12.84 4.65
C GLY A 90 -0.97 -12.97 3.72
N PHE A 91 -1.09 -12.55 2.47
CA PHE A 91 0.02 -12.67 1.51
C PHE A 91 1.13 -11.64 1.74
N PHE A 92 0.92 -10.65 2.56
CA PHE A 92 1.98 -9.73 2.97
C PHE A 92 2.69 -10.36 4.17
N ASP A 93 3.57 -11.28 3.88
CA ASP A 93 4.21 -12.13 4.86
C ASP A 93 4.96 -11.34 5.93
N GLY A 94 4.62 -11.58 7.20
CA GLY A 94 5.25 -10.93 8.32
C GLY A 94 4.72 -9.53 8.64
N ALA A 95 3.74 -9.01 7.88
CA ALA A 95 3.15 -7.72 8.20
C ALA A 95 2.37 -7.79 9.50
N ASP A 96 2.45 -6.74 10.31
CA ASP A 96 1.79 -6.67 11.61
C ASP A 96 1.14 -5.30 11.77
N PRO A 97 -0.14 -5.26 12.12
CA PRO A 97 -1.10 -6.36 12.18
C PRO A 97 -1.66 -6.71 10.81
N GLN A 98 -2.17 -7.90 10.69
CA GLN A 98 -2.83 -8.35 9.45
C GLN A 98 -4.31 -8.53 9.64
#